data_7b615ba9f450910e4672a0fbb378b543
#
_entry.id   7b615ba9f450910e4672a0fbb378b543
#
_cell.length_a   1.000
_cell.length_b   1.000
_cell.length_c   1.000
_cell.angle_alpha   90.00
_cell.angle_beta   90.00
_cell.angle_gamma   90.00
#
_symmetry.space_group_name_H-M   'P 1'
#
loop_
_entity.id
_entity.type
_entity.pdbx_description
1 polymer ?
#
loop_
_entity_poly.entity_id
_entity_poly.type
_entity_poly.pdbx_seq_one_letter_code
_entity_poly.pdbx_strand_id
1 'polypeptide(L)' 'LTTRLEATPDDASLYVERGQWHYRRNEWGEALNDFNRALQIDPDHREARQFVEMTYEILSFRHTDIYNP' A
#
# COMPACT_ATOMS: atom_id res chain seq x y z
N LEU A 1 20.81 12.64 -5.04
CA LEU A 1 20.47 11.64 -4.81
C LEU A 1 20.32 11.19 -3.49
N THR A 2 21.26 10.90 -2.82
CA THR A 2 21.14 10.44 -1.53
C THR A 2 20.39 11.44 -0.79
N THR A 3 20.71 12.61 -1.00
CA THR A 3 20.06 13.65 -0.33
C THR A 3 18.63 13.53 -0.55
N ARG A 4 18.26 13.18 -1.69
CA ARG A 4 16.98 13.07 -1.96
C ARG A 4 16.38 12.08 -1.09
N LEU A 5 16.96 11.04 -0.89
CA LEU A 5 16.44 10.05 -0.09
C LEU A 5 16.16 10.50 1.22
N GLU A 6 17.03 11.15 1.80
CA GLU A 6 16.80 11.53 3.11
C GLU A 6 15.77 12.47 3.13
N ALA A 7 15.72 13.21 2.18
CA ALA A 7 14.76 14.19 2.26
C ALA A 7 13.50 13.59 1.91
N THR A 8 13.44 12.36 1.71
CA THR A 8 12.25 11.99 1.22
C THR A 8 11.54 11.09 1.97
N PRO A 9 10.99 11.55 2.91
CA PRO A 9 9.97 10.86 3.54
C PRO A 9 8.90 10.79 2.50
N ASP A 10 9.06 11.53 1.44
CA ASP A 10 8.07 11.55 0.43
C ASP A 10 8.36 10.68 -0.74
N ASP A 11 9.10 9.68 -0.60
CA ASP A 11 9.40 8.81 -1.70
C ASP A 11 8.33 7.73 -1.78
N ALA A 12 7.51 7.78 -2.79
CA ALA A 12 6.44 6.81 -2.95
C ALA A 12 6.98 5.39 -2.98
N SER A 13 8.15 5.19 -3.59
CA SER A 13 8.71 3.86 -3.66
C SER A 13 9.00 3.26 -2.31
N LEU A 14 9.40 4.08 -1.37
CA LEU A 14 9.69 3.57 -0.04
C LEU A 14 8.42 3.09 0.63
N TYR A 15 7.33 3.80 0.41
CA TYR A 15 6.07 3.40 0.99
C TYR A 15 5.57 2.13 0.32
N VAL A 16 5.83 1.97 -0.96
CA VAL A 16 5.44 0.76 -1.64
C VAL A 16 6.24 -0.41 -1.09
N GLU A 17 7.52 -0.23 -0.87
CA GLU A 17 8.33 -1.28 -0.31
C GLU A 17 7.84 -1.70 1.05
N ARG A 18 7.55 -0.74 1.89
CA ARG A 18 7.09 -1.05 3.24
C ARG A 18 5.71 -1.71 3.19
N GLY A 19 4.87 -1.23 2.28
CA GLY A 19 3.55 -1.84 2.11
C GLY A 19 3.66 -3.28 1.68
N GLN A 20 4.61 -3.58 0.80
CA GLN A 20 4.82 -4.95 0.36
C GLN A 20 5.28 -5.82 1.52
N TRP A 21 6.06 -5.26 2.40
CA TRP A 21 6.54 -5.98 3.56
C TRP A 21 5.36 -6.35 4.46
N HIS A 22 4.45 -5.41 4.69
CA HIS A 22 3.27 -5.68 5.47
C HIS A 22 2.36 -6.68 4.74
N TYR A 23 2.28 -6.55 3.45
CA TYR A 23 1.44 -7.41 2.63
C TYR A 23 1.86 -8.87 2.81
N ARG A 24 3.15 -9.11 2.81
CA ARG A 24 3.65 -10.45 2.98
C ARG A 24 3.36 -11.00 4.35
N ARG A 25 3.19 -10.14 5.31
CA ARG A 25 2.93 -10.56 6.66
C ARG A 25 1.44 -10.63 6.93
N ASN A 26 0.65 -10.48 5.90
CA ASN A 26 -0.81 -10.51 6.02
C ASN A 26 -1.34 -9.35 6.87
N GLU A 27 -0.58 -8.28 6.91
CA GLU A 27 -1.01 -7.10 7.63
C GLU A 27 -1.66 -6.18 6.61
N TRP A 28 -2.85 -6.54 6.21
CA TRP A 28 -3.52 -5.88 5.10
C TRP A 28 -3.84 -4.41 5.35
N GLY A 29 -4.24 -4.09 6.52
CA GLY A 29 -4.57 -2.70 6.84
C GLY A 29 -3.35 -1.81 6.78
N GLU A 30 -2.23 -2.31 7.31
CA GLU A 30 -1.00 -1.54 7.31
C GLU A 30 -0.48 -1.43 5.89
N ALA A 31 -0.56 -2.52 5.13
CA ALA A 31 -0.11 -2.50 3.76
C ALA A 31 -0.90 -1.48 2.97
N LEU A 32 -2.22 -1.49 3.11
CA LEU A 32 -3.06 -0.59 2.39
C LEU A 32 -2.74 0.85 2.73
N ASN A 33 -2.49 1.11 3.99
CA ASN A 33 -2.17 2.44 4.44
C ASN A 33 -0.90 2.94 3.75
N ASP A 34 0.11 2.09 3.66
CA ASP A 34 1.35 2.47 3.01
C ASP A 34 1.18 2.66 1.51
N PHE A 35 0.41 1.79 0.87
CA PHE A 35 0.18 1.94 -0.56
C PHE A 35 -0.60 3.20 -0.86
N ASN A 36 -1.57 3.54 -0.03
CA ASN A 36 -2.34 4.76 -0.23
C ASN A 36 -1.46 5.98 -0.01
N ARG A 37 -0.52 5.88 0.90
CA ARG A 37 0.37 6.99 1.14
C ARG A 37 1.23 7.20 -0.09
N ALA A 38 1.69 6.11 -0.68
CA ALA A 38 2.48 6.19 -1.88
C ALA A 38 1.69 6.88 -2.98
N LEU A 39 0.40 6.61 -3.08
CA LEU A 39 -0.41 7.23 -4.10
C LEU A 39 -0.70 8.69 -3.81
N GLN A 40 -0.64 9.09 -2.58
CA GLN A 40 -0.79 10.49 -2.26
C GLN A 40 0.42 11.25 -2.76
N ILE A 41 1.58 10.61 -2.72
CA ILE A 41 2.79 11.25 -3.17
C ILE A 41 2.89 11.19 -4.69
N ASP A 42 2.56 10.04 -5.26
CA ASP A 42 2.66 9.85 -6.70
C ASP A 42 1.41 9.12 -7.18
N PRO A 43 0.38 9.82 -7.56
CA PRO A 43 -0.86 9.20 -7.99
C PRO A 43 -0.74 8.30 -9.20
N ASP A 44 0.36 8.46 -9.95
CA ASP A 44 0.57 7.65 -11.12
C ASP A 44 1.45 6.44 -10.86
N HIS A 45 1.75 6.17 -9.63
CA HIS A 45 2.61 5.05 -9.30
C HIS A 45 1.85 3.76 -9.58
N ARG A 46 2.19 3.11 -10.65
CA ARG A 46 1.46 1.96 -11.12
C ARG A 46 1.47 0.81 -10.14
N GLU A 47 2.62 0.50 -9.61
CA GLU A 47 2.75 -0.58 -8.66
C GLU A 47 1.89 -0.36 -7.43
N ALA A 48 1.91 0.84 -6.91
CA ALA A 48 1.12 1.17 -5.73
C ALA A 48 -0.36 0.97 -6.03
N ARG A 49 -0.79 1.39 -7.20
CA ARG A 49 -2.20 1.24 -7.55
C ARG A 49 -2.58 -0.22 -7.66
N GLN A 50 -1.73 -1.03 -8.21
CA GLN A 50 -1.99 -2.44 -8.33
C GLN A 50 -2.12 -3.07 -6.97
N PHE A 51 -1.22 -2.74 -6.07
CA PHE A 51 -1.27 -3.31 -4.73
C PHE A 51 -2.48 -2.82 -3.95
N VAL A 52 -2.88 -1.59 -4.16
CA VAL A 52 -4.07 -1.09 -3.49
C VAL A 52 -5.27 -1.91 -3.94
N GLU A 53 -5.39 -2.15 -5.23
CA GLU A 53 -6.51 -2.90 -5.74
C GLU A 53 -6.48 -4.34 -5.22
N MET A 54 -5.32 -4.95 -5.21
CA MET A 54 -5.19 -6.31 -4.72
C MET A 54 -5.55 -6.40 -3.24
N THR A 55 -5.11 -5.42 -2.48
CA THR A 55 -5.37 -5.40 -1.05
C THR A 55 -6.85 -5.19 -0.78
N TYR A 56 -7.47 -4.31 -1.55
CA TYR A 56 -8.89 -4.07 -1.39
C TYR A 56 -9.68 -5.34 -1.73
N GLU A 57 -9.24 -6.08 -2.71
CA GLU A 57 -9.93 -7.30 -3.06
C GLU A 57 -9.87 -8.29 -1.90
N ILE A 58 -8.73 -8.41 -1.28
CA ILE A 58 -8.59 -9.31 -0.15
C ILE A 58 -9.47 -8.87 1.00
N LEU A 59 -9.43 -7.60 1.32
CA LEU A 59 -10.22 -7.09 2.42
C LEU A 59 -11.71 -7.18 2.14
N SER A 60 -12.07 -6.91 0.93
CA SER A 60 -13.46 -6.94 0.55
C SER A 60 -14.00 -8.36 0.61
N PHE A 61 -13.20 -9.30 0.19
CA PHE A 61 -13.61 -10.67 0.22
C PHE A 61 -13.85 -11.12 1.66
N ARG A 62 -12.92 -10.80 2.53
CA ARG A 62 -13.06 -11.18 3.92
C ARG A 62 -14.21 -10.44 4.58
N HIS A 63 -14.36 -9.21 4.22
CA HIS A 63 -15.41 -8.40 4.78
C HIS A 63 -16.76 -8.94 4.35
N THR A 64 -16.85 -9.41 3.14
CA THR A 64 -18.09 -9.93 2.63
C THR A 64 -18.46 -11.17 3.42
N ASP A 65 -17.48 -11.97 3.72
CA ASP A 65 -17.71 -13.14 4.49
C ASP A 65 -18.30 -12.82 5.83
N ILE A 66 -17.77 -11.86 6.47
CA ILE A 66 -18.23 -11.47 7.76
C ILE A 66 -19.55 -10.77 7.68
N TYR A 67 -19.68 -9.93 6.71
CA TYR A 67 -20.84 -9.10 6.62
C TYR A 67 -22.05 -9.86 6.20
N ASN A 68 -21.90 -10.87 5.46
CA ASN A 68 -23.01 -11.53 4.92
C ASN A 68 -23.31 -12.76 5.69
N PRO A 69 -24.06 -12.72 6.67
CA PRO A 69 -24.36 -13.85 7.51
C PRO A 69 -25.25 -14.84 6.84
#